data_1c203b8a354979935353511a5b0fea65
#
_entry.id   1c203b8a354979935353511a5b0fea65
#
_cell.length_a   1.000
_cell.length_b   1.000
_cell.length_c   1.000
_cell.angle_alpha   90.00
_cell.angle_beta   90.00
_cell.angle_gamma   90.00
#
_symmetry.space_group_name_H-M   'P 1'
#
loop_
_entity.id
_entity.type
_entity.pdbx_description
1 polymer ?
#
loop_
_entity_poly.entity_id
_entity_poly.type
_entity_poly.pdbx_seq_one_letter_code
_entity_poly.pdbx_strand_id
1 'polypeptide(L)'
;FKELDISAIDNLEVLGGSTSIRIPTILGSTSSEVTFIATLNDEEFVFDTPTGIGLFSANLLPNAFVQVGVGLPLHSELSIRFFPKLTIEDASLGVIGLGLKNELTQSIKGLETMPFSVALFAAFTKLDAKYNFQTDGFVTGEAQLIDADFDSWLLEIMASTKFPVWNVYGGLGYITGKSNYALEGTYIIGTQTETLR
;
A
#
# COMPACT_ATOMS: atom_id res chain seq x y z
N PHE A 1 6.64 -5.25 10.62
CA PHE A 1 7.73 -6.22 10.47
C PHE A 1 7.18 -7.52 9.89
N LYS A 2 7.91 -8.10 8.96
CA LYS A 2 7.67 -9.44 8.44
C LYS A 2 8.80 -10.34 8.92
N GLU A 3 8.46 -11.51 9.43
CA GLU A 3 9.45 -12.52 9.78
C GLU A 3 9.88 -13.24 8.49
N LEU A 4 11.18 -13.28 8.24
CA LEU A 4 11.80 -13.98 7.14
C LEU A 4 12.64 -15.13 7.71
N ASP A 5 12.36 -16.34 7.26
CA ASP A 5 13.17 -17.51 7.54
C ASP A 5 14.14 -17.74 6.39
N ILE A 6 15.44 -17.63 6.68
CA ILE A 6 16.52 -17.81 5.71
C ILE A 6 17.20 -19.18 5.81
N SER A 7 16.72 -20.04 6.70
CA SER A 7 17.33 -21.36 6.93
C SER A 7 17.37 -22.26 5.69
N ALA A 8 16.52 -21.96 4.71
CA ALA A 8 16.43 -22.71 3.44
C ALA A 8 17.29 -22.11 2.32
N ILE A 9 18.01 -21.01 2.58
CA ILE A 9 18.84 -20.35 1.57
C ILE A 9 20.30 -20.70 1.86
N ASP A 10 20.87 -21.53 0.98
CA ASP A 10 22.29 -21.87 1.07
C ASP A 10 23.15 -20.62 0.83
N ASN A 11 24.26 -20.52 1.56
CA ASN A 11 25.25 -19.43 1.44
C ASN A 11 24.74 -18.03 1.82
N LEU A 12 23.67 -17.93 2.60
CA LEU A 12 23.21 -16.67 3.15
C LEU A 12 23.13 -16.75 4.68
N GLU A 13 23.85 -15.88 5.35
CA GLU A 13 23.88 -15.78 6.81
C GLU A 13 23.51 -14.36 7.27
N VAL A 14 23.00 -14.24 8.48
CA VAL A 14 22.79 -12.96 9.13
C VAL A 14 23.93 -12.70 10.10
N LEU A 15 24.44 -11.49 10.10
CA LEU A 15 25.42 -11.07 11.10
C LEU A 15 24.81 -11.23 12.51
N GLY A 16 25.35 -12.20 13.27
CA GLY A 16 24.80 -12.58 14.59
C GLY A 16 24.18 -13.98 14.63
N GLY A 17 24.19 -14.75 13.53
CA GLY A 17 23.86 -16.19 13.49
C GLY A 17 22.36 -16.53 13.68
N SER A 18 21.46 -15.61 13.44
CA SER A 18 20.02 -15.87 13.52
C SER A 18 19.48 -16.40 12.20
N THR A 19 18.69 -17.48 12.23
CA THR A 19 18.02 -18.06 11.06
C THR A 19 16.65 -17.45 10.79
N SER A 20 16.08 -16.74 11.74
CA SER A 20 14.81 -16.01 11.62
C SER A 20 15.04 -14.55 12.00
N ILE A 21 14.66 -13.68 11.10
CA ILE A 21 14.86 -12.23 11.24
C ILE A 21 13.57 -11.47 10.98
N ARG A 22 13.46 -10.31 11.63
CA ARG A 22 12.38 -9.37 11.39
C ARG A 22 12.88 -8.27 10.49
N ILE A 23 12.39 -8.26 9.25
CA ILE A 23 12.68 -7.18 8.31
C ILE A 23 11.62 -6.10 8.43
N PRO A 24 11.98 -4.83 8.41
CA PRO A 24 11.00 -3.75 8.30
C PRO A 24 10.25 -3.88 6.97
N THR A 25 8.97 -3.61 6.98
CA THR A 25 8.22 -3.42 5.74
C THR A 25 8.56 -2.04 5.16
N ILE A 26 8.26 -1.81 3.88
CA ILE A 26 8.49 -0.52 3.21
C ILE A 26 7.95 0.67 4.04
N LEU A 27 6.83 0.50 4.73
CA LEU A 27 6.20 1.51 5.59
C LEU A 27 6.66 1.41 7.06
N GLY A 28 7.62 0.55 7.36
CA GLY A 28 8.08 0.27 8.71
C GLY A 28 9.14 1.25 9.23
N SER A 29 9.72 0.90 10.37
CA SER A 29 10.75 1.69 11.04
C SER A 29 12.05 1.75 10.26
N THR A 30 12.74 2.88 10.34
CA THR A 30 14.12 3.06 9.85
C THR A 30 15.17 2.39 10.75
N SER A 31 14.79 1.85 11.92
CA SER A 31 15.71 1.50 13.01
C SER A 31 16.16 0.05 13.06
N SER A 32 15.81 -0.79 12.09
CA SER A 32 16.22 -2.20 12.09
C SER A 32 16.97 -2.56 10.81
N GLU A 33 18.21 -2.14 10.75
CA GLU A 33 19.15 -2.66 9.76
C GLU A 33 19.50 -4.09 10.13
N VAL A 34 19.35 -4.98 9.20
CA VAL A 34 19.82 -6.37 9.31
C VAL A 34 20.88 -6.55 8.24
N THR A 35 22.07 -6.88 8.69
CA THR A 35 23.21 -7.13 7.79
C THR A 35 23.23 -8.60 7.42
N PHE A 36 23.24 -8.87 6.14
CA PHE A 36 23.43 -10.21 5.58
C PHE A 36 24.87 -10.40 5.09
N ILE A 37 25.31 -11.64 5.21
CA ILE A 37 26.55 -12.10 4.62
C ILE A 37 26.18 -13.19 3.62
N ALA A 38 26.47 -12.96 2.34
CA ALA A 38 26.32 -13.98 1.31
C ALA A 38 27.70 -14.45 0.88
N THR A 39 27.91 -15.77 0.85
CA THR A 39 29.15 -16.37 0.37
C THR A 39 28.93 -16.89 -1.04
N LEU A 40 29.65 -16.34 -2.02
CA LEU A 40 29.60 -16.77 -3.41
C LEU A 40 31.02 -17.00 -3.94
N ASN A 41 31.32 -18.20 -4.43
CA ASN A 41 32.66 -18.57 -4.93
C ASN A 41 33.83 -18.32 -3.95
N ASP A 42 33.58 -18.61 -2.65
CA ASP A 42 34.51 -18.36 -1.53
C ASP A 42 34.80 -16.87 -1.22
N GLU A 43 34.02 -15.96 -1.81
CA GLU A 43 34.03 -14.54 -1.45
C GLU A 43 32.81 -14.19 -0.61
N GLU A 44 33.02 -13.44 0.47
CA GLU A 44 31.96 -12.95 1.35
C GLU A 44 31.49 -11.57 0.91
N PHE A 45 30.20 -11.43 0.72
CA PHE A 45 29.52 -10.17 0.38
C PHE A 45 28.64 -9.76 1.54
N VAL A 46 28.89 -8.57 2.05
CA VAL A 46 28.12 -7.99 3.16
C VAL A 46 27.17 -6.95 2.61
N PHE A 47 25.87 -7.06 2.93
CA PHE A 47 24.88 -6.08 2.51
C PHE A 47 23.82 -5.90 3.59
N ASP A 48 23.32 -4.67 3.71
CA ASP A 48 22.28 -4.32 4.67
C ASP A 48 20.89 -4.39 4.01
N THR A 49 19.91 -4.76 4.81
CA THR A 49 18.52 -4.69 4.34
C THR A 49 18.07 -3.25 4.19
N PRO A 50 17.23 -2.95 3.19
CA PRO A 50 16.63 -1.64 3.10
C PRO A 50 15.80 -1.37 4.37
N THR A 51 15.99 -0.18 4.92
CA THR A 51 15.18 0.31 6.04
C THR A 51 13.78 0.68 5.54
N GLY A 52 12.80 0.66 6.44
CA GLY A 52 11.48 1.21 6.13
C GLY A 52 11.54 2.73 5.99
N ILE A 53 10.57 3.31 5.30
CA ILE A 53 10.47 4.76 5.04
C ILE A 53 10.36 5.57 6.34
N GLY A 54 9.94 4.93 7.45
CA GLY A 54 9.94 5.52 8.80
C GLY A 54 9.19 6.84 8.88
N LEU A 55 8.14 7.01 8.09
CA LEU A 55 7.36 8.23 8.06
C LEU A 55 6.99 8.69 9.49
N PHE A 56 7.49 9.84 9.90
CA PHE A 56 7.31 10.49 11.21
C PHE A 56 7.85 9.72 12.42
N SER A 57 8.84 8.86 12.27
CA SER A 57 9.37 8.02 13.36
C SER A 57 8.27 7.21 14.09
N ALA A 58 7.13 7.09 13.48
CA ALA A 58 5.99 6.33 13.95
C ALA A 58 5.66 5.28 12.89
N ASN A 59 5.36 4.07 13.30
CA ASN A 59 4.90 3.01 12.39
C ASN A 59 3.48 3.30 11.85
N LEU A 60 3.20 4.56 11.53
CA LEU A 60 1.89 5.07 11.14
C LEU A 60 2.04 5.73 9.76
N LEU A 61 1.27 5.26 8.82
CA LEU A 61 1.04 5.97 7.56
C LEU A 61 -0.07 7.01 7.80
N PRO A 62 0.24 8.32 7.85
CA PRO A 62 -0.79 9.33 7.93
C PRO A 62 -1.64 9.28 6.68
N ASN A 63 -2.92 8.97 6.83
CA ASN A 63 -3.86 8.90 5.74
C ASN A 63 -4.83 10.09 5.83
N ALA A 64 -4.46 11.20 5.21
CA ALA A 64 -5.32 12.36 5.08
C ALA A 64 -5.76 12.48 3.62
N PHE A 65 -7.05 12.48 3.37
CA PHE A 65 -7.60 12.64 2.03
C PHE A 65 -8.72 13.66 2.03
N VAL A 66 -8.95 14.28 0.89
CA VAL A 66 -10.12 15.11 0.63
C VAL A 66 -11.14 14.27 -0.15
N GLN A 67 -12.37 14.26 0.32
CA GLN A 67 -13.47 13.61 -0.38
C GLN A 67 -14.61 14.60 -0.56
N VAL A 68 -15.14 14.63 -1.78
CA VAL A 68 -16.31 15.44 -2.14
C VAL A 68 -17.38 14.49 -2.67
N GLY A 69 -18.60 14.65 -2.18
CA GLY A 69 -19.76 13.90 -2.65
C GLY A 69 -20.81 14.84 -3.24
N VAL A 70 -21.43 14.41 -4.32
CA VAL A 70 -22.54 15.13 -4.98
C VAL A 70 -23.73 14.19 -5.07
N GLY A 71 -24.87 14.65 -4.51
CA GLY A 71 -26.13 13.93 -4.65
C GLY A 71 -26.63 13.95 -6.09
N LEU A 72 -27.05 12.79 -6.57
CA LEU A 72 -27.61 12.57 -7.88
C LEU A 72 -29.08 12.18 -7.76
N PRO A 73 -29.86 12.28 -8.86
CA PRO A 73 -31.21 11.69 -8.92
C PRO A 73 -31.20 10.20 -8.53
N LEU A 74 -32.38 9.65 -8.24
CA LEU A 74 -32.56 8.24 -7.85
C LEU A 74 -31.86 7.85 -6.55
N HIS A 75 -31.77 8.77 -5.60
CA HIS A 75 -31.14 8.55 -4.29
C HIS A 75 -29.71 8.03 -4.38
N SER A 76 -28.99 8.55 -5.36
CA SER A 76 -27.59 8.20 -5.62
C SER A 76 -26.66 9.33 -5.17
N GLU A 77 -25.41 8.98 -4.94
CA GLU A 77 -24.32 9.90 -4.60
C GLU A 77 -23.07 9.50 -5.37
N LEU A 78 -22.50 10.46 -6.08
CA LEU A 78 -21.17 10.33 -6.69
C LEU A 78 -20.15 10.96 -5.75
N SER A 79 -19.10 10.25 -5.44
CA SER A 79 -18.01 10.75 -4.61
C SER A 79 -16.67 10.67 -5.34
N ILE A 80 -15.86 11.69 -5.10
CA ILE A 80 -14.46 11.74 -5.56
C ILE A 80 -13.59 11.85 -4.32
N ARG A 81 -12.60 10.97 -4.22
CA ARG A 81 -11.57 10.99 -3.19
C ARG A 81 -10.24 11.34 -3.83
N PHE A 82 -9.53 12.24 -3.20
CA PHE A 82 -8.25 12.71 -3.70
C PHE A 82 -7.27 12.90 -2.54
N PHE A 83 -6.09 12.33 -2.70
CA PHE A 83 -4.92 12.63 -1.92
C PHE A 83 -3.85 13.11 -2.89
N PRO A 84 -3.43 14.39 -2.80
CA PRO A 84 -2.44 14.94 -3.70
C PRO A 84 -1.15 14.12 -3.59
N LYS A 85 -0.46 13.98 -4.70
CA LYS A 85 0.84 13.33 -4.70
C LYS A 85 1.79 14.12 -3.81
N LEU A 86 2.12 13.55 -2.66
CA LEU A 86 3.09 14.09 -1.72
C LEU A 86 4.40 13.33 -1.89
N THR A 87 5.48 14.07 -1.96
CA THR A 87 6.83 13.53 -1.93
C THR A 87 7.44 13.91 -0.59
N ILE A 88 7.87 12.92 0.16
CA ILE A 88 8.55 13.08 1.46
C ILE A 88 9.83 12.30 1.33
N GLU A 89 10.96 13.03 1.38
CA GLU A 89 12.28 12.46 1.12
C GLU A 89 12.30 11.71 -0.23
N ASP A 90 12.56 10.42 -0.21
CA ASP A 90 12.69 9.57 -1.39
C ASP A 90 11.38 8.85 -1.76
N ALA A 91 10.32 9.03 -0.99
CA ALA A 91 9.02 8.41 -1.21
C ALA A 91 7.98 9.39 -1.73
N SER A 92 7.19 8.98 -2.70
CA SER A 92 6.02 9.72 -3.15
C SER A 92 4.79 8.83 -3.18
N LEU A 93 3.66 9.39 -2.78
CA LEU A 93 2.37 8.69 -2.71
C LEU A 93 1.26 9.61 -3.19
N GLY A 94 0.41 9.11 -4.07
CA GLY A 94 -0.80 9.77 -4.53
C GLY A 94 -1.96 8.80 -4.60
N VAL A 95 -3.18 9.29 -4.34
CA VAL A 95 -4.40 8.48 -4.44
C VAL A 95 -5.50 9.27 -5.12
N ILE A 96 -6.18 8.62 -6.06
CA ILE A 96 -7.44 9.11 -6.63
C ILE A 96 -8.48 8.00 -6.57
N GLY A 97 -9.70 8.34 -6.19
CA GLY A 97 -10.81 7.39 -6.10
C GLY A 97 -12.11 7.99 -6.58
N LEU A 98 -12.94 7.16 -7.18
CA LEU A 98 -14.31 7.45 -7.58
C LEU A 98 -15.23 6.45 -6.89
N GLY A 99 -16.36 6.92 -6.35
CA GLY A 99 -17.35 6.09 -5.70
C GLY A 99 -18.76 6.46 -6.12
N LEU A 100 -19.59 5.46 -6.29
CA LEU A 100 -21.03 5.61 -6.56
C LEU A 100 -21.80 4.85 -5.48
N LYS A 101 -22.64 5.55 -4.76
CA LYS A 101 -23.56 4.98 -3.76
C LYS A 101 -25.00 5.14 -4.23
N ASN A 102 -25.81 4.13 -4.04
CA ASN A 102 -27.26 4.21 -4.23
C ASN A 102 -27.98 3.67 -3.00
N GLU A 103 -28.93 4.45 -2.49
CA GLU A 103 -29.77 4.04 -1.37
C GLU A 103 -30.95 3.22 -1.87
N LEU A 104 -30.87 1.90 -1.72
CA LEU A 104 -31.84 0.95 -2.24
C LEU A 104 -33.21 1.08 -1.56
N THR A 105 -33.22 1.36 -0.24
CA THR A 105 -34.47 1.50 0.51
C THR A 105 -35.32 2.68 0.05
N GLN A 106 -34.73 3.72 -0.49
CA GLN A 106 -35.49 4.84 -1.07
C GLN A 106 -35.76 4.66 -2.56
N SER A 107 -34.96 3.84 -3.22
CA SER A 107 -35.13 3.56 -4.66
C SER A 107 -36.19 2.53 -4.95
N ILE A 108 -36.52 1.66 -3.99
CA ILE A 108 -37.48 0.56 -4.15
C ILE A 108 -38.76 0.90 -3.41
N LYS A 109 -39.87 1.02 -4.12
CA LYS A 109 -41.20 1.27 -3.54
C LYS A 109 -41.57 0.20 -2.52
N GLY A 110 -42.06 0.64 -1.33
CA GLY A 110 -42.44 -0.22 -0.23
C GLY A 110 -41.35 -0.47 0.80
N LEU A 111 -40.12 -0.13 0.56
CA LEU A 111 -39.03 -0.19 1.54
C LEU A 111 -38.80 1.15 2.28
N GLU A 112 -39.40 2.22 1.81
CA GLU A 112 -39.20 3.60 2.30
C GLU A 112 -39.58 3.77 3.80
N THR A 113 -40.58 2.99 4.27
CA THR A 113 -41.06 3.05 5.64
C THR A 113 -40.29 2.20 6.63
N MET A 114 -39.28 1.50 6.17
CA MET A 114 -38.50 0.63 7.04
C MET A 114 -37.61 1.44 8.00
N PRO A 115 -37.42 0.97 9.25
CA PRO A 115 -36.60 1.66 10.25
C PRO A 115 -35.08 1.55 9.98
N PHE A 116 -34.71 1.08 8.84
CA PHE A 116 -33.31 0.94 8.39
C PHE A 116 -33.16 1.40 6.94
N SER A 117 -31.96 1.79 6.60
CA SER A 117 -31.50 2.08 5.23
C SER A 117 -30.57 1.00 4.76
N VAL A 118 -30.69 0.62 3.50
CA VAL A 118 -29.73 -0.25 2.80
C VAL A 118 -29.20 0.51 1.60
N ALA A 119 -27.90 0.53 1.45
CA ALA A 119 -27.23 1.16 0.32
C ALA A 119 -26.23 0.19 -0.34
N LEU A 120 -26.10 0.32 -1.65
CA LEU A 120 -25.05 -0.30 -2.43
C LEU A 120 -24.00 0.74 -2.77
N PHE A 121 -22.74 0.38 -2.61
CA PHE A 121 -21.61 1.23 -2.90
C PHE A 121 -20.63 0.50 -3.82
N ALA A 122 -20.25 1.16 -4.90
CA ALA A 122 -19.19 0.70 -5.79
C ALA A 122 -18.12 1.78 -5.87
N ALA A 123 -16.86 1.42 -5.75
CA ALA A 123 -15.75 2.36 -5.84
C ALA A 123 -14.58 1.79 -6.61
N PHE A 124 -13.87 2.69 -7.27
CA PHE A 124 -12.58 2.45 -7.88
C PHE A 124 -11.55 3.38 -7.23
N THR A 125 -10.39 2.85 -6.91
CA THR A 125 -9.28 3.61 -6.35
C THR A 125 -8.00 3.25 -7.06
N LYS A 126 -7.27 4.27 -7.50
CA LYS A 126 -5.90 4.15 -8.00
C LYS A 126 -4.96 4.80 -6.99
N LEU A 127 -3.90 4.08 -6.65
CA LEU A 127 -2.81 4.54 -5.80
C LEU A 127 -1.51 4.41 -6.58
N ASP A 128 -0.78 5.51 -6.67
CA ASP A 128 0.55 5.58 -7.27
C ASP A 128 1.57 5.80 -6.15
N ALA A 129 2.56 4.94 -6.04
CA ALA A 129 3.64 5.05 -5.06
C ALA A 129 4.99 4.90 -5.75
N LYS A 130 5.92 5.78 -5.42
CA LYS A 130 7.30 5.72 -5.91
C LYS A 130 8.26 5.82 -4.75
N TYR A 131 9.33 5.06 -4.82
CA TYR A 131 10.40 5.09 -3.84
C TYR A 131 11.75 5.09 -4.54
N ASN A 132 12.49 6.18 -4.38
CA ASN A 132 13.88 6.27 -4.80
C ASN A 132 14.76 5.68 -3.71
N PHE A 133 15.71 4.88 -4.09
CA PHE A 133 16.66 4.32 -3.16
C PHE A 133 18.04 4.28 -3.78
N GLN A 134 19.04 4.16 -2.95
CA GLN A 134 20.41 3.94 -3.38
C GLN A 134 20.90 2.68 -2.69
N THR A 135 21.54 1.82 -3.47
CA THR A 135 22.18 0.63 -2.93
C THR A 135 23.67 0.90 -2.81
N ASP A 136 24.23 0.60 -1.64
CA ASP A 136 25.64 0.65 -1.34
C ASP A 136 26.17 -0.76 -1.12
N GLY A 137 27.41 -1.01 -1.47
CA GLY A 137 28.06 -2.30 -1.28
C GLY A 137 28.19 -3.11 -2.57
N PHE A 138 27.77 -4.39 -2.55
CA PHE A 138 27.93 -5.31 -3.69
C PHE A 138 27.09 -4.93 -4.92
N VAL A 139 25.93 -4.34 -4.69
CA VAL A 139 25.10 -3.75 -5.74
C VAL A 139 25.16 -2.25 -5.59
N THR A 140 25.68 -1.58 -6.59
CA THR A 140 25.67 -0.12 -6.67
C THR A 140 24.88 0.33 -7.89
N GLY A 141 24.55 1.61 -8.00
CA GLY A 141 23.86 2.09 -9.18
C GLY A 141 23.40 3.53 -9.07
N GLU A 142 22.71 3.98 -10.10
CA GLU A 142 22.20 5.34 -10.19
C GLU A 142 20.72 5.33 -10.54
N ALA A 143 19.99 6.31 -10.02
CA ALA A 143 18.56 6.53 -10.28
C ALA A 143 17.69 5.28 -10.03
N GLN A 144 17.97 4.54 -8.97
CA GLN A 144 17.24 3.35 -8.58
C GLN A 144 15.86 3.76 -8.03
N LEU A 145 14.81 3.23 -8.64
CA LEU A 145 13.42 3.58 -8.36
C LEU A 145 12.55 2.33 -8.32
N ILE A 146 11.72 2.21 -7.31
CA ILE A 146 10.57 1.30 -7.30
C ILE A 146 9.35 2.14 -7.63
N ASP A 147 8.67 1.80 -8.71
CA ASP A 147 7.37 2.34 -9.09
C ASP A 147 6.30 1.28 -8.81
N ALA A 148 5.28 1.63 -8.05
CA ALA A 148 4.23 0.72 -7.64
C ALA A 148 2.86 1.36 -7.89
N ASP A 149 2.10 0.75 -8.79
CA ASP A 149 0.72 1.12 -9.10
C ASP A 149 -0.24 0.11 -8.50
N PHE A 150 -1.26 0.59 -7.82
CA PHE A 150 -2.33 -0.23 -7.27
C PHE A 150 -3.68 0.27 -7.75
N ASP A 151 -4.39 -0.58 -8.48
CA ASP A 151 -5.77 -0.35 -8.89
C ASP A 151 -6.68 -1.27 -8.09
N SER A 152 -7.72 -0.72 -7.47
CA SER A 152 -8.66 -1.52 -6.69
C SER A 152 -10.11 -1.17 -6.98
N TRP A 153 -10.96 -2.21 -6.96
CA TRP A 153 -12.40 -2.11 -7.03
C TRP A 153 -13.01 -2.62 -5.73
N LEU A 154 -13.93 -1.85 -5.20
CA LEU A 154 -14.73 -2.20 -4.03
C LEU A 154 -16.20 -2.27 -4.44
N LEU A 155 -16.88 -3.32 -4.02
CA LEU A 155 -18.33 -3.43 -4.04
C LEU A 155 -18.78 -3.74 -2.62
N GLU A 156 -19.67 -2.90 -2.05
CA GLU A 156 -20.09 -3.00 -0.67
C GLU A 156 -21.60 -2.81 -0.55
N ILE A 157 -22.23 -3.63 0.28
CA ILE A 157 -23.60 -3.42 0.75
C ILE A 157 -23.53 -2.93 2.20
N MET A 158 -24.19 -1.82 2.47
CA MET A 158 -24.22 -1.17 3.79
C MET A 158 -25.65 -1.12 4.30
N ALA A 159 -25.81 -1.31 5.59
CA ALA A 159 -27.09 -1.11 6.27
C ALA A 159 -26.90 -0.17 7.47
N SER A 160 -27.87 0.69 7.72
CA SER A 160 -27.89 1.58 8.88
C SER A 160 -29.29 1.69 9.45
N THR A 161 -29.41 1.85 10.77
CA THR A 161 -30.69 2.13 11.42
C THR A 161 -31.07 3.60 11.28
N LYS A 162 -32.38 3.92 11.32
CA LYS A 162 -32.92 5.29 11.26
C LYS A 162 -33.46 5.71 12.62
N PHE A 163 -32.70 5.51 13.70
CA PHE A 163 -33.19 5.96 15.03
C PHE A 163 -32.89 7.44 15.26
N PRO A 164 -33.74 8.20 15.96
CA PRO A 164 -33.57 9.64 16.11
C PRO A 164 -32.39 10.05 17.00
N VAL A 165 -31.92 9.19 17.89
CA VAL A 165 -30.91 9.52 18.89
C VAL A 165 -29.55 8.84 18.61
N TRP A 166 -29.59 7.64 18.04
CA TRP A 166 -28.37 6.87 17.74
C TRP A 166 -28.58 6.01 16.51
N ASN A 167 -27.52 5.78 15.76
CA ASN A 167 -27.52 4.94 14.59
C ASN A 167 -26.47 3.84 14.72
N VAL A 168 -26.85 2.64 14.35
CA VAL A 168 -25.94 1.52 14.14
C VAL A 168 -25.82 1.32 12.63
N TYR A 169 -24.61 1.17 12.16
CA TYR A 169 -24.33 0.85 10.76
C TYR A 169 -23.33 -0.29 10.66
N GLY A 170 -23.39 -1.01 9.57
CA GLY A 170 -22.47 -2.07 9.24
C GLY A 170 -22.53 -2.35 7.75
N GLY A 171 -21.53 -3.00 7.22
CA GLY A 171 -21.47 -3.35 5.81
C GLY A 171 -20.66 -4.62 5.57
N LEU A 172 -20.90 -5.22 4.41
CA LEU A 172 -20.11 -6.32 3.87
C LEU A 172 -19.68 -5.93 2.47
N GLY A 173 -18.39 -6.05 2.21
CA GLY A 173 -17.81 -5.67 0.93
C GLY A 173 -16.87 -6.73 0.38
N TYR A 174 -16.75 -6.70 -0.94
CA TYR A 174 -15.75 -7.44 -1.69
C TYR A 174 -14.81 -6.44 -2.36
N ILE A 175 -13.51 -6.64 -2.14
CA ILE A 175 -12.46 -5.83 -2.76
C ILE A 175 -11.60 -6.73 -3.65
N THR A 176 -11.29 -6.23 -4.83
CA THR A 176 -10.32 -6.85 -5.73
C THR A 176 -9.39 -5.79 -6.26
N GLY A 177 -8.14 -6.16 -6.52
CA GLY A 177 -7.15 -5.20 -6.99
C GLY A 177 -6.07 -5.85 -7.84
N LYS A 178 -5.36 -5.00 -8.55
CA LYS A 178 -4.14 -5.33 -9.28
C LYS A 178 -3.03 -4.45 -8.79
N SER A 179 -1.85 -5.02 -8.66
CA SER A 179 -0.62 -4.30 -8.36
C SER A 179 0.38 -4.54 -9.47
N ASN A 180 0.98 -3.47 -9.95
CA ASN A 180 2.09 -3.49 -10.89
C ASN A 180 3.29 -2.88 -10.19
N TYR A 181 4.42 -3.53 -10.34
CA TYR A 181 5.69 -3.05 -9.81
C TYR A 181 6.68 -2.95 -10.94
N ALA A 182 7.34 -1.83 -11.07
CA ALA A 182 8.47 -1.64 -11.95
C ALA A 182 9.70 -1.26 -11.12
N LEU A 183 10.82 -1.87 -11.46
CA LEU A 183 12.11 -1.54 -10.92
C LEU A 183 12.90 -0.84 -12.02
N GLU A 184 13.20 0.42 -11.82
CA GLU A 184 13.92 1.24 -12.79
C GLU A 184 15.28 1.62 -12.25
N GLY A 185 16.22 1.94 -13.13
CA GLY A 185 17.53 2.43 -12.77
C GLY A 185 18.69 1.59 -13.33
N THR A 186 19.89 2.01 -13.01
CA THR A 186 21.09 1.29 -13.37
C THR A 186 21.62 0.52 -12.17
N TYR A 187 21.91 -0.75 -12.37
CA TYR A 187 22.41 -1.64 -11.33
C TYR A 187 23.77 -2.19 -11.77
N ILE A 188 24.76 -2.03 -10.92
CA ILE A 188 26.13 -2.51 -11.15
C ILE A 188 26.39 -3.62 -10.12
N ILE A 189 26.57 -4.83 -10.60
CA ILE A 189 26.85 -6.01 -9.79
C ILE A 189 28.27 -6.49 -10.15
N GLY A 190 29.23 -6.20 -9.29
CA GLY A 190 30.65 -6.45 -9.59
C GLY A 190 31.11 -5.65 -10.81
N THR A 191 31.39 -6.32 -11.95
CA THR A 191 31.78 -5.68 -13.20
C THR A 191 30.66 -5.61 -14.25
N GLN A 192 29.48 -6.11 -13.94
CA GLN A 192 28.35 -6.13 -14.87
C GLN A 192 27.41 -4.95 -14.57
N THR A 193 26.94 -4.29 -15.61
CA THR A 193 26.01 -3.18 -15.51
C THR A 193 24.71 -3.55 -16.22
N GLU A 194 23.61 -3.51 -15.49
CA GLU A 194 22.27 -3.74 -16.02
C GLU A 194 21.43 -2.46 -15.84
N THR A 195 20.71 -2.08 -16.90
CA THR A 195 19.79 -0.93 -16.87
C THR A 195 18.37 -1.44 -17.05
N LEU A 196 17.55 -1.21 -16.04
CA LEU A 196 16.13 -1.55 -16.03
C LEU A 196 15.28 -0.30 -16.35
N ARG A 197 14.21 -0.49 -17.14
CA ARG A 197 13.29 0.57 -17.56
C ARG A 197 11.85 0.11 -17.47
#